data_9bee0bf6d718f0d0ac7e23816110428d
#
_entry.id   9bee0bf6d718f0d0ac7e23816110428d
#
_cell.length_a   1.000
_cell.length_b   1.000
_cell.length_c   1.000
_cell.angle_alpha   90.00
_cell.angle_beta   90.00
_cell.angle_gamma   90.00
#
_symmetry.space_group_name_H-M   'P 1'
#
loop_
_entity.id
_entity.type
_entity.pdbx_description
1 polymer ?
#
loop_
_entity_poly.entity_id
_entity_poly.type
_entity_poly.pdbx_seq_one_letter_code
_entity_poly.pdbx_strand_id
1 'polypeptide(L)'
;RKAIALGLDPILAICIATKHAADHYGFQRRGSIEPNLLANLIVFDDLNNFRVRQTWYHGKLVATNGVMNALCTSELDWSTANDSVHLPKLTEQSFCVKGKTELIRVIGLIEGQLITEELHERAKIEQGKCVADANRDILKMAVIERHHGTNNIGLGFVKGFSFQHGAIASTVGHDAHNVAVVGDNDADMLVAAQTLNPQGGQCVVSDGRVLAHLPLPIAGLMSDEPSEFVIDKQQAVLEAIHILGCPLDDPFMPLSFLPLSVIPKLKLSDLGLVDVEQFQIVPLEV
;
A
#
# COMPACT_ATOMS: atom_id res chain seq x y z
N ARG A 1 -6.09 19.99 12.06
CA ARG A 1 -5.13 20.05 13.17
C ARG A 1 -3.69 20.20 12.68
N LYS A 2 -3.22 19.34 11.74
CA LYS A 2 -1.85 19.40 11.24
C LYS A 2 -1.49 20.77 10.65
N ALA A 3 -2.36 21.34 9.81
CA ALA A 3 -2.12 22.66 9.20
C ALA A 3 -2.03 23.77 10.26
N ILE A 4 -2.90 23.75 11.26
CA ILE A 4 -2.89 24.71 12.37
C ILE A 4 -1.60 24.57 13.20
N ALA A 5 -1.19 23.34 13.51
CA ALA A 5 0.07 23.09 14.23
C ALA A 5 1.32 23.55 13.45
N LEU A 6 1.23 23.64 12.13
CA LEU A 6 2.27 24.16 11.24
C LEU A 6 2.16 25.67 11.01
N GLY A 7 1.27 26.38 11.73
CA GLY A 7 1.17 27.83 11.74
C GLY A 7 0.09 28.43 10.81
N LEU A 8 -0.76 27.61 10.19
CA LEU A 8 -1.89 28.16 9.43
C LEU A 8 -2.93 28.73 10.39
N ASP A 9 -3.49 29.90 10.05
CA ASP A 9 -4.61 30.49 10.81
C ASP A 9 -5.78 29.50 10.90
N PRO A 10 -6.33 29.24 12.12
CA PRO A 10 -7.36 28.23 12.30
C PRO A 10 -8.65 28.52 11.52
N ILE A 11 -9.06 29.78 11.41
CA ILE A 11 -10.26 30.16 10.65
C ILE A 11 -10.04 29.91 9.15
N LEU A 12 -8.86 30.31 8.65
CA LEU A 12 -8.50 30.04 7.25
C LEU A 12 -8.44 28.54 6.97
N ALA A 13 -7.87 27.75 7.88
CA ALA A 13 -7.83 26.28 7.76
C ALA A 13 -9.24 25.68 7.63
N ILE A 14 -10.19 26.15 8.44
CA ILE A 14 -11.60 25.72 8.36
C ILE A 14 -12.22 26.17 7.04
N CYS A 15 -12.03 27.43 6.63
CA CYS A 15 -12.57 27.93 5.36
C CYS A 15 -12.05 27.15 4.15
N ILE A 16 -10.76 26.82 4.11
CA ILE A 16 -10.16 25.99 3.05
C ILE A 16 -10.82 24.61 2.99
N ALA A 17 -11.02 23.98 4.14
CA ALA A 17 -11.59 22.64 4.24
C ALA A 17 -13.13 22.59 4.06
N THR A 18 -13.81 23.73 4.02
CA THR A 18 -15.28 23.81 3.94
C THR A 18 -15.75 24.67 2.78
N LYS A 19 -15.87 25.97 3.00
CA LYS A 19 -16.45 26.91 2.02
C LYS A 19 -15.65 26.98 0.72
N HIS A 20 -14.33 27.14 0.80
CA HIS A 20 -13.51 27.26 -0.40
C HIS A 20 -13.51 25.96 -1.22
N ALA A 21 -13.47 24.81 -0.57
CA ALA A 21 -13.59 23.53 -1.25
C ALA A 21 -14.97 23.36 -1.90
N ALA A 22 -16.05 23.72 -1.18
CA ALA A 22 -17.41 23.65 -1.73
C ALA A 22 -17.60 24.59 -2.93
N ASP A 23 -17.09 25.81 -2.86
CA ASP A 23 -17.16 26.79 -3.95
C ASP A 23 -16.35 26.29 -5.17
N HIS A 24 -15.11 25.81 -4.94
CA HIS A 24 -14.23 25.32 -6.00
C HIS A 24 -14.82 24.14 -6.79
N TYR A 25 -15.41 23.17 -6.09
CA TYR A 25 -16.02 21.99 -6.72
C TYR A 25 -17.50 22.17 -7.08
N GLY A 26 -18.08 23.36 -6.85
CA GLY A 26 -19.48 23.62 -7.15
C GLY A 26 -20.48 22.82 -6.31
N PHE A 27 -20.12 22.43 -5.09
CA PHE A 27 -21.00 21.70 -4.20
C PHE A 27 -22.17 22.56 -3.74
N GLN A 28 -23.38 22.16 -4.12
CA GLN A 28 -24.59 22.88 -3.76
C GLN A 28 -24.98 22.66 -2.29
N ARG A 29 -25.43 23.71 -1.64
CA ARG A 29 -25.98 23.69 -0.27
C ARG A 29 -25.04 23.18 0.81
N ARG A 30 -23.72 23.40 0.65
CA ARG A 30 -22.66 22.96 1.59
C ARG A 30 -21.60 24.03 1.76
N GLY A 31 -20.74 23.86 2.80
CA GLY A 31 -19.54 24.66 2.99
C GLY A 31 -19.66 25.78 4.01
N SER A 32 -20.85 26.22 4.38
CA SER A 32 -21.08 27.25 5.42
C SER A 32 -22.30 26.91 6.30
N ILE A 33 -22.47 27.70 7.36
CA ILE A 33 -23.60 27.58 8.27
C ILE A 33 -24.55 28.76 7.94
N GLU A 34 -25.47 28.50 7.04
CA GLU A 34 -26.43 29.48 6.55
C GLU A 34 -27.83 28.85 6.37
N PRO A 35 -28.93 29.65 6.38
CA PRO A 35 -30.26 29.14 6.09
C PRO A 35 -30.31 28.43 4.74
N ASN A 36 -31.08 27.34 4.66
CA ASN A 36 -31.26 26.51 3.46
C ASN A 36 -30.06 25.66 3.03
N LEU A 37 -28.94 25.68 3.77
CA LEU A 37 -27.87 24.73 3.57
C LEU A 37 -28.10 23.44 4.35
N LEU A 38 -27.40 22.39 3.95
CA LEU A 38 -27.44 21.09 4.64
C LEU A 38 -26.75 21.20 6.00
N ALA A 39 -27.42 20.72 7.05
CA ALA A 39 -26.86 20.69 8.40
C ALA A 39 -25.86 19.53 8.54
N ASN A 40 -24.74 19.62 7.82
CA ASN A 40 -23.55 18.78 7.97
C ASN A 40 -22.55 19.55 8.81
N LEU A 41 -22.55 19.28 10.11
CA LEU A 41 -21.90 20.13 11.10
C LEU A 41 -20.97 19.29 11.98
N ILE A 42 -19.93 19.93 12.49
CA ILE A 42 -19.13 19.39 13.59
C ILE A 42 -19.13 20.38 14.76
N VAL A 43 -19.14 19.83 15.97
CA VAL A 43 -18.91 20.59 17.20
C VAL A 43 -17.56 20.15 17.76
N PHE A 44 -16.68 21.10 18.03
CA PHE A 44 -15.35 20.86 18.55
C PHE A 44 -15.02 21.78 19.72
N ASP A 45 -14.01 21.45 20.53
CA ASP A 45 -13.71 22.14 21.80
C ASP A 45 -13.14 23.54 21.57
N ASP A 46 -12.07 23.63 20.77
CA ASP A 46 -11.32 24.85 20.54
C ASP A 46 -10.60 24.82 19.17
N LEU A 47 -10.14 25.98 18.75
CA LEU A 47 -9.50 26.17 17.44
C LEU A 47 -8.07 25.60 17.36
N ASN A 48 -7.40 25.38 18.49
CA ASN A 48 -6.01 24.89 18.47
C ASN A 48 -5.94 23.37 18.42
N ASN A 49 -6.63 22.69 19.34
CA ASN A 49 -6.64 21.22 19.44
C ASN A 49 -7.60 20.59 18.43
N PHE A 50 -8.63 21.31 18.05
CA PHE A 50 -9.65 20.89 17.07
C PHE A 50 -10.20 19.48 17.36
N ARG A 51 -10.54 19.23 18.64
CA ARG A 51 -11.11 17.95 19.09
C ARG A 51 -12.60 17.92 18.81
N VAL A 52 -13.01 17.11 17.83
CA VAL A 52 -14.41 16.95 17.46
C VAL A 52 -15.17 16.20 18.55
N ARG A 53 -16.26 16.80 19.04
CA ARG A 53 -17.18 16.25 20.03
C ARG A 53 -18.40 15.64 19.43
N GLN A 54 -18.95 16.27 18.41
CA GLN A 54 -20.16 15.79 17.72
C GLN A 54 -20.01 15.96 16.22
N THR A 55 -20.58 15.03 15.50
CA THR A 55 -20.73 15.09 14.04
C THR A 55 -22.20 14.94 13.69
N TRP A 56 -22.69 15.88 12.91
CA TRP A 56 -24.06 15.93 12.43
C TRP A 56 -24.11 15.77 10.93
N TYR A 57 -24.97 14.91 10.45
CA TYR A 57 -25.19 14.67 9.03
C TYR A 57 -26.68 14.84 8.71
N HIS A 58 -26.98 15.77 7.80
CA HIS A 58 -28.36 16.16 7.45
C HIS A 58 -29.24 16.46 8.69
N GLY A 59 -28.66 17.16 9.68
CA GLY A 59 -29.36 17.51 10.91
C GLY A 59 -29.54 16.39 11.92
N LYS A 60 -28.97 15.20 11.68
CA LYS A 60 -28.99 14.08 12.62
C LYS A 60 -27.61 13.92 13.29
N LEU A 61 -27.58 13.71 14.59
CA LEU A 61 -26.36 13.40 15.33
C LEU A 61 -25.89 11.98 14.99
N VAL A 62 -24.78 11.85 14.27
CA VAL A 62 -24.27 10.57 13.78
C VAL A 62 -23.05 10.06 14.53
N ALA A 63 -22.29 10.94 15.22
CA ALA A 63 -21.18 10.52 16.05
C ALA A 63 -21.00 11.43 17.27
N THR A 64 -20.51 10.86 18.37
CA THR A 64 -20.20 11.57 19.61
C THR A 64 -18.84 11.11 20.14
N ASN A 65 -17.93 12.07 20.39
CA ASN A 65 -16.55 11.78 20.87
C ASN A 65 -15.80 10.73 20.05
N GLY A 66 -15.98 10.73 18.74
CA GLY A 66 -15.33 9.78 17.82
C GLY A 66 -16.03 8.41 17.70
N VAL A 67 -17.14 8.19 18.41
CA VAL A 67 -17.90 6.96 18.33
C VAL A 67 -19.15 7.19 17.50
N MET A 68 -19.41 6.32 16.51
CA MET A 68 -20.62 6.36 15.69
C MET A 68 -21.87 6.04 16.55
N ASN A 69 -22.92 6.85 16.43
CA ASN A 69 -24.19 6.65 17.16
C ASN A 69 -25.13 5.65 16.46
N ALA A 70 -24.88 5.37 15.19
CA ALA A 70 -25.63 4.39 14.41
C ALA A 70 -24.69 3.72 13.41
N LEU A 71 -24.80 2.42 13.26
CA LEU A 71 -24.12 1.69 12.18
C LEU A 71 -24.76 2.09 10.86
N CYS A 72 -23.93 2.59 9.94
CA CYS A 72 -24.33 2.77 8.56
C CYS A 72 -24.18 1.41 7.88
N THR A 73 -25.25 0.61 7.89
CA THR A 73 -25.27 -0.64 7.11
C THR A 73 -25.75 -0.31 5.71
N SER A 74 -24.87 -0.39 4.73
CA SER A 74 -25.29 -0.44 3.32
C SER A 74 -25.36 -1.91 2.91
N GLU A 75 -26.49 -2.36 2.46
CA GLU A 75 -26.66 -3.67 1.81
C GLU A 75 -26.21 -3.58 0.34
N LEU A 76 -24.93 -3.24 0.12
CA LEU A 76 -24.37 -3.23 -1.23
C LEU A 76 -23.95 -4.66 -1.59
N ASP A 77 -24.30 -5.07 -2.79
CA ASP A 77 -23.87 -6.34 -3.36
C ASP A 77 -22.47 -6.18 -3.98
N TRP A 78 -21.48 -6.77 -3.32
CA TRP A 78 -20.08 -6.78 -3.76
C TRP A 78 -19.69 -8.01 -4.57
N SER A 79 -20.63 -8.92 -4.89
CA SER A 79 -20.35 -10.20 -5.55
C SER A 79 -19.54 -10.09 -6.84
N THR A 80 -19.71 -9.00 -7.59
CA THR A 80 -18.95 -8.74 -8.82
C THR A 80 -17.54 -8.22 -8.62
N ALA A 81 -17.20 -7.80 -7.39
CA ALA A 81 -15.88 -7.25 -7.05
C ALA A 81 -15.09 -8.13 -6.07
N ASN A 82 -15.74 -9.14 -5.51
CA ASN A 82 -15.09 -10.13 -4.65
C ASN A 82 -14.28 -11.14 -5.46
N ASP A 83 -13.35 -11.82 -4.79
CA ASP A 83 -12.52 -12.88 -5.38
C ASP A 83 -11.81 -12.45 -6.68
N SER A 84 -11.31 -11.21 -6.69
CA SER A 84 -10.71 -10.57 -7.86
C SER A 84 -9.22 -10.87 -8.05
N VAL A 85 -8.62 -11.69 -7.19
CA VAL A 85 -7.21 -12.09 -7.30
C VAL A 85 -7.11 -13.47 -7.94
N HIS A 86 -6.65 -13.51 -9.18
CA HIS A 86 -6.53 -14.73 -9.98
C HIS A 86 -5.06 -15.03 -10.24
N LEU A 87 -4.37 -15.58 -9.24
CA LEU A 87 -2.95 -15.91 -9.39
C LEU A 87 -2.73 -17.14 -10.29
N PRO A 88 -1.65 -17.13 -11.08
CA PRO A 88 -1.20 -18.33 -11.76
C PRO A 88 -0.77 -19.39 -10.73
N LYS A 89 -0.53 -20.62 -11.20
CA LYS A 89 0.03 -21.66 -10.34
C LYS A 89 1.47 -21.31 -9.96
N LEU A 90 1.64 -20.79 -8.76
CA LEU A 90 2.94 -20.39 -8.23
C LEU A 90 3.66 -21.56 -7.54
N THR A 91 4.98 -21.56 -7.65
CA THR A 91 5.93 -22.39 -6.91
C THR A 91 7.13 -21.53 -6.51
N GLU A 92 7.98 -22.00 -5.63
CA GLU A 92 9.25 -21.28 -5.32
C GLU A 92 10.07 -20.99 -6.59
N GLN A 93 10.01 -21.88 -7.59
CA GLN A 93 10.70 -21.68 -8.86
C GLN A 93 10.17 -20.45 -9.64
N SER A 94 8.94 -19.99 -9.36
CA SER A 94 8.36 -18.78 -9.96
C SER A 94 9.10 -17.50 -9.54
N PHE A 95 9.81 -17.56 -8.43
CA PHE A 95 10.62 -16.43 -7.90
C PHE A 95 12.11 -16.55 -8.22
N CYS A 96 12.50 -17.57 -8.98
CA CYS A 96 13.90 -17.85 -9.26
C CYS A 96 14.47 -16.88 -10.31
N VAL A 97 15.49 -16.12 -9.92
CA VAL A 97 16.29 -15.29 -10.82
C VAL A 97 17.60 -16.03 -11.15
N LYS A 98 17.89 -16.23 -12.43
CA LYS A 98 19.13 -16.88 -12.86
C LYS A 98 20.32 -15.94 -12.63
N GLY A 99 21.35 -16.41 -11.93
CA GLY A 99 22.59 -15.68 -11.71
C GLY A 99 23.52 -15.78 -12.92
N LYS A 100 23.55 -14.73 -13.75
CA LYS A 100 24.39 -14.68 -14.96
C LYS A 100 25.51 -13.67 -14.88
N THR A 101 25.39 -12.65 -14.06
CA THR A 101 26.32 -11.52 -13.95
C THR A 101 26.64 -11.18 -12.51
N GLU A 102 27.78 -10.48 -12.31
CA GLU A 102 28.16 -10.01 -10.98
C GLU A 102 27.46 -8.71 -10.58
N LEU A 103 26.95 -7.93 -11.56
CA LEU A 103 26.35 -6.62 -11.33
C LEU A 103 24.90 -6.60 -11.79
N ILE A 104 24.01 -6.16 -10.92
CA ILE A 104 22.57 -6.09 -11.16
C ILE A 104 22.01 -4.71 -10.84
N ARG A 105 20.90 -4.36 -11.51
CA ARG A 105 20.08 -3.20 -11.17
C ARG A 105 19.24 -3.51 -9.93
N VAL A 106 19.25 -2.58 -8.98
CA VAL A 106 18.46 -2.65 -7.73
C VAL A 106 17.68 -1.36 -7.59
N ILE A 107 16.40 -1.47 -7.28
CA ILE A 107 15.55 -0.30 -6.99
C ILE A 107 15.92 0.21 -5.59
N GLY A 108 16.46 1.43 -5.50
CA GLY A 108 16.75 2.09 -4.23
C GLY A 108 15.55 2.90 -3.74
N LEU A 109 15.05 2.60 -2.54
CA LEU A 109 14.07 3.47 -1.88
C LEU A 109 14.76 4.71 -1.34
N ILE A 110 14.09 5.85 -1.42
CA ILE A 110 14.49 7.10 -0.77
C ILE A 110 13.47 7.37 0.33
N GLU A 111 13.92 7.45 1.56
CA GLU A 111 13.06 7.64 2.73
C GLU A 111 12.15 8.89 2.56
N GLY A 112 10.86 8.71 2.80
CA GLY A 112 9.86 9.77 2.68
C GLY A 112 9.56 10.24 1.26
N GLN A 113 10.05 9.55 0.22
CA GLN A 113 9.83 9.89 -1.19
C GLN A 113 9.12 8.77 -1.95
N LEU A 114 8.44 9.15 -3.05
CA LEU A 114 7.85 8.21 -4.01
C LEU A 114 8.79 7.91 -5.19
N ILE A 115 9.77 8.79 -5.41
CA ILE A 115 10.84 8.56 -6.37
C ILE A 115 11.79 7.48 -5.84
N THR A 116 12.44 6.79 -6.76
CA THR A 116 13.42 5.74 -6.45
C THR A 116 14.74 6.04 -7.14
N GLU A 117 15.79 5.33 -6.76
CA GLU A 117 17.08 5.35 -7.43
C GLU A 117 17.28 4.07 -8.23
N GLU A 118 18.12 4.13 -9.26
CA GLU A 118 18.71 2.97 -9.88
C GLU A 118 20.09 2.75 -9.27
N LEU A 119 20.22 1.68 -8.49
CA LEU A 119 21.49 1.27 -7.89
C LEU A 119 22.08 0.12 -8.71
N HIS A 120 23.41 0.09 -8.80
CA HIS A 120 24.14 -1.02 -9.39
C HIS A 120 24.89 -1.76 -8.28
N GLU A 121 24.43 -2.96 -7.95
CA GLU A 121 24.92 -3.74 -6.82
C GLU A 121 25.47 -5.09 -7.26
N ARG A 122 26.44 -5.62 -6.52
CA ARG A 122 26.92 -6.99 -6.75
C ARG A 122 25.86 -7.99 -6.38
N ALA A 123 25.51 -8.86 -7.31
CA ALA A 123 24.59 -9.96 -7.08
C ALA A 123 25.16 -10.96 -6.05
N LYS A 124 24.33 -11.41 -5.11
CA LYS A 124 24.62 -12.58 -4.30
C LYS A 124 24.17 -13.82 -5.09
N ILE A 125 25.12 -14.67 -5.49
CA ILE A 125 24.84 -15.85 -6.31
C ILE A 125 25.03 -17.09 -5.46
N GLU A 126 23.96 -17.88 -5.34
CA GLU A 126 23.96 -19.19 -4.68
C GLU A 126 23.39 -20.24 -5.61
N GLN A 127 24.11 -21.34 -5.82
CA GLN A 127 23.73 -22.47 -6.71
C GLN A 127 23.25 -22.01 -8.10
N GLY A 128 23.90 -20.99 -8.68
CA GLY A 128 23.57 -20.44 -9.99
C GLY A 128 22.31 -19.57 -10.03
N LYS A 129 21.77 -19.18 -8.88
CA LYS A 129 20.63 -18.26 -8.73
C LYS A 129 21.08 -16.97 -8.08
N CYS A 130 20.54 -15.85 -8.55
CA CYS A 130 20.65 -14.58 -7.85
C CYS A 130 19.64 -14.56 -6.70
N VAL A 131 20.12 -14.44 -5.47
CA VAL A 131 19.31 -14.47 -4.24
C VAL A 131 19.37 -13.14 -3.51
N ALA A 132 18.43 -12.90 -2.62
CA ALA A 132 18.43 -11.74 -1.75
C ALA A 132 19.68 -11.76 -0.83
N ASP A 133 20.10 -10.58 -0.40
CA ASP A 133 21.18 -10.36 0.55
C ASP A 133 20.72 -9.38 1.64
N ALA A 134 19.97 -9.91 2.60
CA ALA A 134 19.38 -9.12 3.68
C ALA A 134 20.45 -8.34 4.49
N ASN A 135 21.68 -8.87 4.61
CA ASN A 135 22.77 -8.16 5.29
C ASN A 135 23.18 -6.85 4.60
N ARG A 136 22.97 -6.75 3.29
CA ARG A 136 23.19 -5.53 2.50
C ARG A 136 21.89 -4.79 2.20
N ASP A 137 20.76 -5.24 2.79
CA ASP A 137 19.42 -4.72 2.53
C ASP A 137 19.04 -4.81 1.03
N ILE A 138 19.41 -5.91 0.38
CA ILE A 138 19.01 -6.20 -0.99
C ILE A 138 18.02 -7.35 -0.96
N LEU A 139 16.73 -7.02 -1.01
CA LEU A 139 15.66 -8.00 -0.98
C LEU A 139 15.15 -8.30 -2.38
N LYS A 140 14.63 -9.50 -2.59
CA LYS A 140 13.98 -9.86 -3.85
C LYS A 140 12.59 -9.23 -3.91
N MET A 141 12.20 -8.76 -5.09
CA MET A 141 10.87 -8.24 -5.37
C MET A 141 10.25 -8.98 -6.55
N ALA A 142 8.95 -9.24 -6.45
CA ALA A 142 8.14 -9.76 -7.54
C ALA A 142 6.88 -8.92 -7.73
N VAL A 143 6.46 -8.76 -8.98
CA VAL A 143 5.13 -8.23 -9.35
C VAL A 143 4.44 -9.27 -10.19
N ILE A 144 3.28 -9.77 -9.70
CA ILE A 144 2.55 -10.90 -10.26
C ILE A 144 1.23 -10.38 -10.83
N GLU A 145 0.98 -10.63 -12.11
CA GLU A 145 -0.30 -10.32 -12.74
C GLU A 145 -1.42 -11.13 -12.09
N ARG A 146 -2.53 -10.46 -11.74
CA ARG A 146 -3.63 -11.09 -10.99
C ARG A 146 -5.01 -10.94 -11.61
N HIS A 147 -5.13 -10.24 -12.72
CA HIS A 147 -6.43 -9.91 -13.31
C HIS A 147 -6.88 -10.92 -14.36
N HIS A 148 -5.94 -11.45 -15.12
CA HIS A 148 -6.21 -12.33 -16.27
C HIS A 148 -5.53 -13.69 -16.18
N GLY A 149 -4.69 -13.95 -15.17
CA GLY A 149 -3.94 -15.19 -15.01
C GLY A 149 -2.94 -15.43 -16.16
N THR A 150 -2.30 -14.39 -16.65
CA THR A 150 -1.39 -14.46 -17.80
C THR A 150 -0.08 -15.18 -17.52
N ASN A 151 0.21 -15.54 -16.29
CA ASN A 151 1.50 -16.04 -15.80
C ASN A 151 2.65 -15.02 -15.87
N ASN A 152 2.37 -13.75 -16.10
CA ASN A 152 3.39 -12.71 -16.04
C ASN A 152 3.87 -12.51 -14.61
N ILE A 153 5.17 -12.59 -14.40
CA ILE A 153 5.83 -12.35 -13.12
C ILE A 153 7.12 -11.57 -13.39
N GLY A 154 7.11 -10.28 -13.09
CA GLY A 154 8.32 -9.47 -13.11
C GLY A 154 9.13 -9.72 -11.84
N LEU A 155 10.44 -9.93 -12.00
CA LEU A 155 11.37 -10.18 -10.90
C LEU A 155 12.46 -9.13 -10.89
N GLY A 156 12.82 -8.65 -9.68
CA GLY A 156 13.86 -7.67 -9.46
C GLY A 156 14.37 -7.69 -8.04
N PHE A 157 15.15 -6.68 -7.69
CA PHE A 157 15.67 -6.48 -6.34
C PHE A 157 15.41 -5.05 -5.89
N VAL A 158 15.21 -4.90 -4.58
CA VAL A 158 14.93 -3.61 -3.94
C VAL A 158 15.78 -3.45 -2.69
N LYS A 159 16.15 -2.22 -2.38
CA LYS A 159 16.91 -1.82 -1.18
C LYS A 159 16.16 -0.72 -0.44
N GLY A 160 16.13 -0.77 0.90
CA GLY A 160 15.49 0.24 1.75
C GLY A 160 14.38 -0.29 2.65
N PHE A 161 14.07 -1.61 2.64
CA PHE A 161 13.11 -2.23 3.56
C PHE A 161 13.77 -2.73 4.85
N SER A 162 15.04 -3.11 4.78
CA SER A 162 15.93 -3.48 5.91
C SER A 162 15.47 -4.64 6.81
N PHE A 163 14.41 -5.38 6.48
CA PHE A 163 14.08 -6.58 7.25
C PHE A 163 14.99 -7.77 6.90
N GLN A 164 15.22 -8.65 7.86
CA GLN A 164 16.28 -9.67 7.75
C GLN A 164 15.78 -11.02 7.28
N HIS A 165 14.50 -11.33 7.45
CA HIS A 165 13.87 -12.58 7.03
C HIS A 165 12.37 -12.39 6.85
N GLY A 166 11.76 -13.29 6.06
CA GLY A 166 10.34 -13.26 5.76
C GLY A 166 10.01 -12.54 4.47
N ALA A 167 8.74 -12.29 4.28
CA ALA A 167 8.20 -11.60 3.11
C ALA A 167 6.96 -10.77 3.47
N ILE A 168 6.73 -9.72 2.70
CA ILE A 168 5.50 -8.94 2.68
C ILE A 168 4.87 -8.99 1.30
N ALA A 169 3.54 -8.96 1.23
CA ALA A 169 2.83 -8.87 -0.03
C ALA A 169 1.62 -7.94 0.08
N SER A 170 1.27 -7.31 -1.05
CA SER A 170 0.13 -6.41 -1.16
C SER A 170 -0.52 -6.49 -2.53
N THR A 171 -1.86 -6.44 -2.58
CA THR A 171 -2.64 -6.16 -3.79
C THR A 171 -2.94 -4.67 -3.98
N VAL A 172 -2.66 -3.85 -2.95
CA VAL A 172 -2.79 -2.40 -3.03
C VAL A 172 -1.55 -1.85 -3.72
N GLY A 173 -1.68 -1.46 -4.97
CA GLY A 173 -0.58 -0.94 -5.78
C GLY A 173 -1.07 0.01 -6.87
N HIS A 174 -0.35 1.09 -7.11
CA HIS A 174 -0.65 2.06 -8.16
C HIS A 174 -0.06 1.57 -9.49
N ASP A 175 -0.72 1.68 -10.62
CA ASP A 175 -2.14 1.82 -10.95
C ASP A 175 -2.74 0.44 -11.25
N ALA A 176 -1.86 -0.51 -11.60
CA ALA A 176 -2.25 -1.83 -12.09
C ALA A 176 -2.81 -2.74 -10.99
N HIS A 177 -2.54 -2.45 -9.71
CA HIS A 177 -2.95 -3.26 -8.57
C HIS A 177 -2.59 -4.75 -8.69
N ASN A 178 -1.48 -5.06 -9.35
CA ASN A 178 -0.91 -6.40 -9.37
C ASN A 178 -0.39 -6.79 -7.98
N VAL A 179 -0.23 -8.08 -7.71
CA VAL A 179 0.34 -8.52 -6.45
C VAL A 179 1.84 -8.18 -6.40
N ALA A 180 2.21 -7.28 -5.51
CA ALA A 180 3.61 -6.95 -5.22
C ALA A 180 4.08 -7.72 -3.99
N VAL A 181 5.25 -8.37 -4.09
CA VAL A 181 5.85 -9.16 -3.02
C VAL A 181 7.31 -8.75 -2.84
N VAL A 182 7.75 -8.55 -1.60
CA VAL A 182 9.16 -8.35 -1.25
C VAL A 182 9.56 -9.35 -0.18
N GLY A 183 10.71 -10.01 -0.33
CA GLY A 183 11.16 -10.99 0.63
C GLY A 183 12.65 -11.33 0.53
N ASP A 184 13.16 -11.98 1.58
CA ASP A 184 14.55 -12.47 1.62
C ASP A 184 14.69 -13.88 1.03
N ASN A 185 13.60 -14.65 0.92
CA ASN A 185 13.60 -16.01 0.41
C ASN A 185 12.36 -16.35 -0.42
N ASP A 186 12.51 -17.28 -1.37
CA ASP A 186 11.46 -17.64 -2.33
C ASP A 186 10.28 -18.39 -1.66
N ALA A 187 10.51 -19.11 -0.57
CA ALA A 187 9.48 -19.88 0.14
C ALA A 187 8.48 -18.94 0.85
N ASP A 188 8.96 -17.95 1.59
CA ASP A 188 8.10 -16.98 2.26
C ASP A 188 7.39 -16.05 1.25
N MET A 189 8.07 -15.68 0.15
CA MET A 189 7.44 -14.94 -0.96
C MET A 189 6.28 -15.73 -1.59
N LEU A 190 6.42 -17.05 -1.75
CA LEU A 190 5.36 -17.92 -2.25
C LEU A 190 4.16 -17.92 -1.30
N VAL A 191 4.41 -18.14 0.00
CA VAL A 191 3.34 -18.17 1.03
C VAL A 191 2.64 -16.81 1.08
N ALA A 192 3.39 -15.70 1.01
CA ALA A 192 2.83 -14.35 1.02
C ALA A 192 1.92 -14.10 -0.18
N ALA A 193 2.38 -14.44 -1.40
CA ALA A 193 1.55 -14.32 -2.60
C ALA A 193 0.28 -15.17 -2.53
N GLN A 194 0.41 -16.44 -2.10
CA GLN A 194 -0.72 -17.37 -1.98
C GLN A 194 -1.75 -16.93 -0.91
N THR A 195 -1.30 -16.29 0.17
CA THR A 195 -2.17 -15.76 1.22
C THR A 195 -3.16 -14.72 0.69
N LEU A 196 -2.77 -13.95 -0.33
CA LEU A 196 -3.62 -12.92 -0.92
C LEU A 196 -4.65 -13.46 -1.93
N ASN A 197 -4.61 -14.74 -2.26
CA ASN A 197 -5.56 -15.37 -3.20
C ASN A 197 -6.72 -16.02 -2.42
N PRO A 198 -8.00 -15.78 -2.73
CA PRO A 198 -8.51 -14.89 -3.79
C PRO A 198 -8.87 -13.46 -3.32
N GLN A 199 -8.78 -13.16 -2.02
CA GLN A 199 -9.37 -11.97 -1.41
C GLN A 199 -8.50 -10.70 -1.56
N GLY A 200 -7.21 -10.86 -1.77
CA GLY A 200 -6.30 -9.72 -1.76
C GLY A 200 -5.98 -9.21 -0.35
N GLY A 201 -5.43 -8.00 -0.29
CA GLY A 201 -5.07 -7.33 0.96
C GLY A 201 -3.58 -7.14 1.14
N GLN A 202 -3.15 -7.19 2.40
CA GLN A 202 -1.74 -7.05 2.82
C GLN A 202 -1.39 -8.16 3.80
N CYS A 203 -0.23 -8.77 3.67
CA CYS A 203 0.21 -9.80 4.61
C CYS A 203 1.70 -9.73 4.90
N VAL A 204 2.07 -10.32 6.04
CA VAL A 204 3.45 -10.53 6.51
C VAL A 204 3.63 -12.01 6.79
N VAL A 205 4.72 -12.57 6.29
CA VAL A 205 5.05 -14.01 6.41
C VAL A 205 6.48 -14.15 6.91
N SER A 206 6.73 -15.13 7.75
CA SER A 206 8.07 -15.58 8.15
C SER A 206 8.08 -17.06 8.47
N ASP A 207 9.16 -17.75 8.08
CA ASP A 207 9.33 -19.20 8.30
C ASP A 207 8.13 -20.05 7.82
N GLY A 208 7.58 -19.70 6.67
CA GLY A 208 6.41 -20.37 6.07
C GLY A 208 5.09 -20.11 6.80
N ARG A 209 5.03 -19.15 7.73
CA ARG A 209 3.83 -18.83 8.52
C ARG A 209 3.36 -17.42 8.27
N VAL A 210 2.06 -17.26 8.10
CA VAL A 210 1.41 -15.95 8.05
C VAL A 210 1.40 -15.36 9.46
N LEU A 211 2.14 -14.28 9.68
CA LEU A 211 2.18 -13.57 10.96
C LEU A 211 0.99 -12.64 11.13
N ALA A 212 0.62 -11.95 10.05
CA ALA A 212 -0.54 -11.07 10.00
C ALA A 212 -1.11 -10.98 8.58
N HIS A 213 -2.42 -10.76 8.48
CA HIS A 213 -3.12 -10.56 7.22
C HIS A 213 -4.27 -9.56 7.42
N LEU A 214 -4.31 -8.54 6.56
CA LEU A 214 -5.45 -7.65 6.36
C LEU A 214 -6.14 -8.06 5.06
N PRO A 215 -7.27 -8.76 5.09
CA PRO A 215 -8.02 -9.09 3.88
C PRO A 215 -8.74 -7.85 3.33
N LEU A 216 -8.71 -7.68 2.02
CA LEU A 216 -9.40 -6.61 1.30
C LEU A 216 -10.22 -7.23 0.14
N PRO A 217 -11.36 -7.89 0.44
CA PRO A 217 -12.07 -8.72 -0.52
C PRO A 217 -12.69 -7.95 -1.68
N ILE A 218 -13.01 -6.67 -1.49
CA ILE A 218 -13.60 -5.86 -2.55
C ILE A 218 -12.48 -5.39 -3.49
N ALA A 219 -12.40 -6.02 -4.63
CA ALA A 219 -11.42 -5.78 -5.69
C ALA A 219 -9.93 -5.95 -5.25
N GLY A 220 -9.67 -6.60 -4.11
CA GLY A 220 -8.34 -6.67 -3.51
C GLY A 220 -7.85 -5.33 -2.92
N LEU A 221 -8.75 -4.36 -2.70
CA LEU A 221 -8.41 -2.97 -2.35
C LEU A 221 -9.18 -2.41 -1.17
N MET A 222 -10.38 -2.91 -0.90
CA MET A 222 -11.27 -2.40 0.13
C MET A 222 -11.91 -3.53 0.93
N SER A 223 -12.43 -3.18 2.10
CA SER A 223 -13.17 -4.09 2.97
C SER A 223 -14.59 -3.57 3.19
N ASP A 224 -15.54 -4.48 3.35
CA ASP A 224 -16.90 -4.22 3.81
C ASP A 224 -17.05 -4.40 5.33
N GLU A 225 -15.98 -4.80 6.01
CA GLU A 225 -15.92 -4.88 7.45
C GLU A 225 -15.91 -3.51 8.11
N PRO A 226 -16.34 -3.40 9.38
CA PRO A 226 -16.25 -2.14 10.13
C PRO A 226 -14.85 -1.55 10.16
N SER A 227 -14.76 -0.21 10.22
CA SER A 227 -13.47 0.50 10.25
C SER A 227 -12.55 0.05 11.38
N GLU A 228 -13.10 -0.29 12.53
CA GLU A 228 -12.37 -0.78 13.70
C GLU A 228 -11.65 -2.10 13.38
N PHE A 229 -12.32 -3.02 12.70
CA PHE A 229 -11.72 -4.28 12.25
C PHE A 229 -10.55 -4.04 11.30
N VAL A 230 -10.74 -3.14 10.31
CA VAL A 230 -9.69 -2.81 9.33
C VAL A 230 -8.48 -2.16 10.03
N ILE A 231 -8.73 -1.23 10.97
CA ILE A 231 -7.68 -0.57 11.76
C ILE A 231 -6.88 -1.60 12.57
N ASP A 232 -7.57 -2.50 13.29
CA ASP A 232 -6.91 -3.53 14.10
C ASP A 232 -6.04 -4.47 13.22
N LYS A 233 -6.56 -4.87 12.05
CA LYS A 233 -5.81 -5.71 11.11
C LYS A 233 -4.62 -4.97 10.49
N GLN A 234 -4.78 -3.70 10.12
CA GLN A 234 -3.69 -2.87 9.62
C GLN A 234 -2.59 -2.72 10.66
N GLN A 235 -2.96 -2.46 11.91
CA GLN A 235 -1.99 -2.34 12.99
C GLN A 235 -1.24 -3.66 13.20
N ALA A 236 -1.92 -4.80 13.20
CA ALA A 236 -1.30 -6.11 13.33
C ALA A 236 -0.29 -6.39 12.19
N VAL A 237 -0.60 -5.98 10.96
CA VAL A 237 0.29 -6.12 9.81
C VAL A 237 1.54 -5.24 9.97
N LEU A 238 1.39 -3.98 10.44
CA LEU A 238 2.52 -3.09 10.72
C LEU A 238 3.38 -3.59 11.88
N GLU A 239 2.79 -4.08 12.96
CA GLU A 239 3.52 -4.67 14.07
C GLU A 239 4.31 -5.91 13.63
N ALA A 240 3.71 -6.78 12.82
CA ALA A 240 4.38 -7.99 12.31
C ALA A 240 5.63 -7.67 11.48
N ILE A 241 5.57 -6.67 10.60
CA ILE A 241 6.75 -6.32 9.79
C ILE A 241 7.84 -5.63 10.62
N HIS A 242 7.48 -4.88 11.65
CA HIS A 242 8.47 -4.32 12.59
C HIS A 242 9.19 -5.43 13.38
N ILE A 243 8.49 -6.52 13.74
CA ILE A 243 9.11 -7.70 14.37
C ILE A 243 10.16 -8.33 13.43
N LEU A 244 9.98 -8.29 12.10
CA LEU A 244 10.97 -8.74 11.13
C LEU A 244 12.17 -7.79 10.98
N GLY A 245 12.14 -6.63 11.64
CA GLY A 245 13.21 -5.64 11.67
C GLY A 245 13.09 -4.51 10.67
N CYS A 246 11.96 -4.35 9.98
CA CYS A 246 11.73 -3.21 9.09
C CYS A 246 11.63 -1.90 9.89
N PRO A 247 12.46 -0.88 9.61
CA PRO A 247 12.42 0.38 10.34
C PRO A 247 11.38 1.38 9.83
N LEU A 248 10.77 1.11 8.66
CA LEU A 248 9.80 2.01 8.06
C LEU A 248 8.49 2.03 8.85
N ASP A 249 7.92 3.20 9.08
CA ASP A 249 6.62 3.34 9.77
C ASP A 249 5.50 2.61 9.02
N ASP A 250 5.48 2.72 7.70
CA ASP A 250 4.54 2.02 6.82
C ASP A 250 5.27 1.51 5.56
N PRO A 251 5.78 0.27 5.56
CA PRO A 251 6.47 -0.32 4.41
C PRO A 251 5.55 -0.65 3.24
N PHE A 252 4.23 -0.75 3.44
CA PHE A 252 3.28 -0.99 2.37
C PHE A 252 3.05 0.25 1.51
N MET A 253 3.29 1.45 2.04
CA MET A 253 3.24 2.68 1.26
C MET A 253 4.28 2.67 0.13
N PRO A 254 5.60 2.57 0.37
CA PRO A 254 6.56 2.44 -0.73
C PRO A 254 6.30 1.21 -1.60
N LEU A 255 5.94 0.05 -1.03
CA LEU A 255 5.62 -1.14 -1.80
C LEU A 255 4.52 -0.88 -2.85
N SER A 256 3.50 -0.09 -2.51
CA SER A 256 2.40 0.25 -3.41
C SER A 256 2.82 1.11 -4.61
N PHE A 257 3.92 1.85 -4.50
CA PHE A 257 4.45 2.72 -5.56
C PHE A 257 5.60 2.11 -6.37
N LEU A 258 6.15 0.98 -5.94
CA LEU A 258 7.21 0.29 -6.69
C LEU A 258 6.75 -0.25 -8.06
N PRO A 259 5.48 -0.70 -8.23
CA PRO A 259 4.97 -1.07 -9.55
C PRO A 259 4.56 0.11 -10.46
N LEU A 260 4.55 1.34 -9.94
CA LEU A 260 4.08 2.52 -10.67
C LEU A 260 5.15 3.06 -11.63
N SER A 261 5.07 2.66 -12.88
CA SER A 261 6.06 2.95 -13.94
C SER A 261 5.97 4.36 -14.55
N VAL A 262 5.41 5.34 -13.83
CA VAL A 262 5.35 6.75 -14.23
C VAL A 262 6.05 7.70 -13.25
N ILE A 263 6.56 7.18 -12.13
CA ILE A 263 7.37 7.94 -11.18
C ILE A 263 8.82 7.43 -11.26
N PRO A 264 9.82 8.29 -11.60
CA PRO A 264 11.20 7.85 -11.75
C PRO A 264 11.80 7.32 -10.43
N LYS A 265 12.93 6.60 -10.50
CA LYS A 265 13.73 6.27 -11.68
C LYS A 265 13.47 4.84 -12.14
N LEU A 266 13.80 3.82 -11.35
CA LEU A 266 13.65 2.40 -11.66
C LEU A 266 12.43 1.82 -10.94
N LYS A 267 11.59 1.08 -11.65
CA LYS A 267 10.38 0.44 -11.14
C LYS A 267 10.29 -1.02 -11.60
N LEU A 268 9.33 -1.78 -11.05
CA LEU A 268 9.10 -3.16 -11.47
C LEU A 268 7.63 -3.36 -11.85
N SER A 269 7.37 -3.74 -13.09
CA SER A 269 6.05 -4.22 -13.54
C SER A 269 6.03 -5.75 -13.57
N ASP A 270 4.86 -6.35 -13.84
CA ASP A 270 4.74 -7.79 -14.12
C ASP A 270 5.51 -8.24 -15.39
N LEU A 271 5.92 -7.32 -16.24
CA LEU A 271 6.71 -7.57 -17.45
C LEU A 271 8.23 -7.42 -17.22
N GLY A 272 8.67 -6.88 -16.09
CA GLY A 272 10.07 -6.68 -15.74
C GLY A 272 10.41 -5.29 -15.22
N LEU A 273 11.69 -5.02 -15.04
CA LEU A 273 12.22 -3.72 -14.61
C LEU A 273 11.93 -2.64 -15.66
N VAL A 274 11.51 -1.47 -15.21
CA VAL A 274 11.18 -0.32 -16.05
C VAL A 274 12.09 0.85 -15.69
N ASP A 275 12.89 1.30 -16.65
CA ASP A 275 13.51 2.62 -16.60
C ASP A 275 12.45 3.65 -17.02
N VAL A 276 11.94 4.40 -16.04
CA VAL A 276 10.84 5.35 -16.25
C VAL A 276 11.28 6.56 -17.07
N GLU A 277 12.55 6.97 -17.01
CA GLU A 277 13.06 8.10 -17.76
C GLU A 277 13.18 7.78 -19.25
N GLN A 278 13.49 6.51 -19.58
CA GLN A 278 13.59 6.03 -20.96
C GLN A 278 12.28 5.39 -21.47
N PHE A 279 11.25 5.21 -20.61
CA PHE A 279 10.01 4.53 -20.92
C PHE A 279 10.18 3.13 -21.55
N GLN A 280 11.10 2.34 -21.01
CA GLN A 280 11.39 1.02 -21.54
C GLN A 280 11.68 -0.02 -20.45
N ILE A 281 11.41 -1.28 -20.79
CA ILE A 281 11.82 -2.41 -19.96
C ILE A 281 13.32 -2.62 -20.14
N VAL A 282 14.04 -2.72 -19.03
CA VAL A 282 15.49 -2.92 -19.00
C VAL A 282 15.84 -4.28 -18.39
N PRO A 283 16.96 -4.89 -18.78
CA PRO A 283 17.41 -6.14 -18.17
C PRO A 283 17.81 -5.91 -16.70
N LEU A 284 17.75 -6.99 -15.90
CA LEU A 284 18.26 -6.97 -14.53
C LEU A 284 19.78 -6.76 -14.49
N GLU A 285 20.45 -7.35 -15.44
CA GLU A 285 21.91 -7.23 -15.61
C GLU A 285 22.32 -5.83 -16.09
N VAL A 286 23.45 -5.35 -15.58
CA VAL A 286 24.07 -4.08 -16.00
C VAL A 286 25.10 -4.30 -17.09
#